data_0c5dd5fc1c27a2991a184cfab24164e5
#
_entry.id   0c5dd5fc1c27a2991a184cfab24164e5
#
_cell.length_a   1.000
_cell.length_b   1.000
_cell.length_c   1.000
_cell.angle_alpha   90.00
_cell.angle_beta   90.00
_cell.angle_gamma   90.00
#
_symmetry.space_group_name_H-M   'P 1'
#
loop_
_entity.id
_entity.type
_entity.pdbx_description
1 polymer ?
#
loop_
_entity_poly.entity_id
_entity_poly.type
_entity_poly.pdbx_seq_one_letter_code
_entity_poly.pdbx_strand_id
1 'polypeptide(L)'
;MVTDCRQQFPALQRQEKGQAAVFFDGPAGTQVPLCVIQAMTRYLTECNSNQGGVFGTSLESDQWLHQAHQAFADLVGATDPDEIVFGQNMTSLTYAFSRSLANTWNAGDEIIVTALDHDANISPWVQAAADHDVTVRWIDFKSTDYTLDLDQLAATLSAKTRLVAVGCASNATGGINPVKQICGMAHKHGALVYLDAVHFGPHGLMDVV
;
A
#
# COMPACT_ATOMS: atom_id res chain seq x y z
N MET A 1 -15.03 6.06 23.85
CA MET A 1 -14.06 5.27 23.06
C MET A 1 -13.29 6.11 22.05
N VAL A 2 -13.90 6.83 21.12
CA VAL A 2 -13.14 7.68 20.13
C VAL A 2 -12.46 8.88 20.80
N THR A 3 -13.04 9.46 21.84
CA THR A 3 -12.49 10.60 22.59
C THR A 3 -11.19 10.27 23.34
N ASP A 4 -11.00 9.03 23.76
CA ASP A 4 -9.81 8.63 24.51
C ASP A 4 -8.59 8.45 23.58
N CYS A 5 -8.79 8.03 22.34
CA CYS A 5 -7.72 7.90 21.35
C CYS A 5 -7.16 9.26 20.93
N ARG A 6 -7.97 10.33 20.88
CA ARG A 6 -7.53 11.66 20.45
C ARG A 6 -6.36 12.20 21.27
N GLN A 7 -6.33 11.90 22.58
CA GLN A 7 -5.25 12.35 23.46
C GLN A 7 -3.90 11.69 23.17
N GLN A 8 -3.90 10.56 22.47
CA GLN A 8 -2.70 9.85 22.08
C GLN A 8 -1.98 10.50 20.88
N PHE A 9 -2.60 11.48 20.22
CA PHE A 9 -2.05 12.17 19.06
C PHE A 9 -1.68 13.61 19.40
N PRO A 10 -0.40 13.92 19.66
CA PRO A 10 0.03 15.26 20.11
C PRO A 10 -0.39 16.40 19.18
N ALA A 11 -0.33 16.18 17.84
CA ALA A 11 -0.68 17.19 16.85
C ALA A 11 -2.16 17.59 16.91
N LEU A 12 -3.05 16.72 17.41
CA LEU A 12 -4.47 17.05 17.59
C LEU A 12 -4.74 18.01 18.76
N GLN A 13 -3.72 18.33 19.56
CA GLN A 13 -3.78 19.37 20.60
C GLN A 13 -3.44 20.76 20.06
N ARG A 14 -3.00 20.84 18.80
CA ARG A 14 -2.67 22.12 18.14
C ARG A 14 -3.89 23.05 18.12
N GLN A 15 -3.61 24.33 18.31
CA GLN A 15 -4.61 25.39 18.16
C GLN A 15 -4.24 26.30 17.00
N GLU A 16 -5.25 26.71 16.26
CA GLU A 16 -5.13 27.68 15.17
C GLU A 16 -6.12 28.81 15.42
N LYS A 17 -5.60 30.04 15.54
CA LYS A 17 -6.40 31.23 15.86
C LYS A 17 -7.28 31.08 17.10
N GLY A 18 -6.79 30.35 18.12
CA GLY A 18 -7.51 30.13 19.39
C GLY A 18 -8.58 29.02 19.34
N GLN A 19 -8.67 28.29 18.26
CA GLN A 19 -9.59 27.13 18.12
C GLN A 19 -8.77 25.85 17.92
N ALA A 20 -9.34 24.70 18.32
CA ALA A 20 -8.69 23.40 18.07
C ALA A 20 -8.55 23.16 16.57
N ALA A 21 -7.35 22.75 16.14
CA ALA A 21 -7.10 22.40 14.75
C ALA A 21 -7.97 21.21 14.31
N VAL A 22 -8.50 21.29 13.09
CA VAL A 22 -9.34 20.28 12.49
C VAL A 22 -8.61 19.73 11.25
N PHE A 23 -8.43 18.42 11.20
CA PHE A 23 -7.72 17.73 10.14
C PHE A 23 -8.70 16.88 9.34
N PHE A 24 -9.00 17.29 8.10
CA PHE A 24 -9.82 16.54 7.13
C PHE A 24 -9.02 16.19 5.86
N ASP A 25 -7.71 16.24 5.96
CA ASP A 25 -6.76 16.07 4.88
C ASP A 25 -6.03 14.71 4.96
N GLY A 26 -6.70 13.67 5.43
CA GLY A 26 -6.18 12.30 5.55
C GLY A 26 -5.42 11.80 4.31
N PRO A 27 -5.86 12.10 3.06
CA PRO A 27 -5.11 11.78 1.85
C PRO A 27 -3.73 12.40 1.76
N ALA A 28 -3.52 13.56 2.38
CA ALA A 28 -2.23 14.26 2.39
C ALA A 28 -1.31 13.78 3.54
N GLY A 29 -1.87 13.12 4.55
CA GLY A 29 -1.12 12.57 5.67
C GLY A 29 -1.97 12.46 6.94
N THR A 30 -1.65 11.50 7.78
CA THR A 30 -2.29 11.28 9.07
C THR A 30 -1.39 11.69 10.22
N GLN A 31 -2.00 12.01 11.36
CA GLN A 31 -1.25 12.39 12.56
C GLN A 31 -0.62 11.16 13.22
N VAL A 32 0.54 11.33 13.85
CA VAL A 32 1.33 10.25 14.44
C VAL A 32 1.00 10.12 15.93
N PRO A 33 0.69 8.93 16.44
CA PRO A 33 0.44 8.71 17.85
C PRO A 33 1.73 8.78 18.69
N LEU A 34 1.59 9.18 19.95
CA LEU A 34 2.71 9.36 20.88
C LEU A 34 3.55 8.08 21.06
N CYS A 35 2.92 6.91 21.06
CA CYS A 35 3.63 5.63 21.19
C CYS A 35 4.61 5.39 20.04
N VAL A 36 4.27 5.79 18.81
CA VAL A 36 5.17 5.68 17.65
C VAL A 36 6.37 6.64 17.80
N ILE A 37 6.11 7.90 18.19
CA ILE A 37 7.16 8.89 18.44
C ILE A 37 8.13 8.38 19.53
N GLN A 38 7.59 7.83 20.60
CA GLN A 38 8.40 7.28 21.70
C GLN A 38 9.21 6.05 21.28
N ALA A 39 8.62 5.14 20.49
CA ALA A 39 9.34 3.96 19.99
C ALA A 39 10.51 4.35 19.08
N MET A 40 10.30 5.30 18.17
CA MET A 40 11.37 5.83 17.31
C MET A 40 12.47 6.50 18.14
N THR A 41 12.10 7.34 19.11
CA THR A 41 13.06 8.01 19.99
C THR A 41 13.88 6.98 20.77
N ARG A 42 13.22 5.99 21.34
CA ARG A 42 13.87 4.92 22.11
C ARG A 42 14.87 4.16 21.25
N TYR A 43 14.47 3.72 20.05
CA TYR A 43 15.37 3.02 19.14
C TYR A 43 16.64 3.83 18.83
N LEU A 44 16.46 5.11 18.46
CA LEU A 44 17.58 6.01 18.12
C LEU A 44 18.51 6.32 19.29
N THR A 45 17.99 6.32 20.50
CA THR A 45 18.79 6.66 21.71
C THR A 45 19.42 5.46 22.40
N GLU A 46 18.85 4.26 22.26
CA GLU A 46 19.25 3.10 23.04
C GLU A 46 19.96 2.01 22.21
N CYS A 47 19.53 1.75 20.97
CA CYS A 47 20.00 0.59 20.22
C CYS A 47 20.23 0.77 18.73
N ASN A 48 20.32 2.02 18.23
CA ASN A 48 20.53 2.29 16.79
C ASN A 48 21.79 1.59 16.26
N SER A 49 21.63 0.51 15.51
CA SER A 49 22.72 -0.32 14.99
C SER A 49 22.32 -1.06 13.71
N ASN A 50 23.30 -1.52 12.93
CA ASN A 50 23.08 -2.43 11.82
C ASN A 50 22.63 -3.79 12.32
N GLN A 51 21.89 -4.51 11.47
CA GLN A 51 21.43 -5.89 11.68
C GLN A 51 22.54 -6.93 11.56
N GLY A 52 22.31 -8.12 12.12
CA GLY A 52 23.10 -9.32 11.90
C GLY A 52 24.46 -9.33 12.58
N GLY A 53 24.73 -8.38 13.49
CA GLY A 53 25.95 -8.35 14.29
C GLY A 53 25.82 -9.13 15.60
N VAL A 54 26.96 -9.38 16.25
CA VAL A 54 27.03 -10.08 17.54
C VAL A 54 26.99 -9.13 18.76
N PHE A 55 26.88 -7.84 18.53
CA PHE A 55 26.84 -6.81 19.56
C PHE A 55 25.42 -6.66 20.14
N GLY A 56 25.32 -6.27 21.40
CA GLY A 56 24.03 -6.10 22.08
C GLY A 56 23.05 -5.24 21.32
N THR A 57 23.48 -4.05 20.86
CA THR A 57 22.64 -3.14 20.08
C THR A 57 22.18 -3.71 18.73
N SER A 58 23.01 -4.54 18.09
CA SER A 58 22.62 -5.21 16.83
C SER A 58 21.59 -6.31 17.09
N LEU A 59 21.75 -7.09 18.13
CA LEU A 59 20.76 -8.11 18.53
C LEU A 59 19.42 -7.48 18.93
N GLU A 60 19.44 -6.33 19.60
CA GLU A 60 18.22 -5.56 19.89
C GLU A 60 17.57 -5.03 18.62
N SER A 61 18.36 -4.53 17.65
CA SER A 61 17.83 -4.10 16.34
C SER A 61 17.17 -5.24 15.59
N ASP A 62 17.76 -6.44 15.60
CA ASP A 62 17.17 -7.65 15.00
C ASP A 62 15.83 -8.00 15.66
N GLN A 63 15.74 -7.89 16.99
CA GLN A 63 14.48 -8.14 17.72
C GLN A 63 13.40 -7.12 17.35
N TRP A 64 13.73 -5.82 17.27
CA TRP A 64 12.78 -4.78 16.85
C TRP A 64 12.22 -5.05 15.46
N LEU A 65 13.08 -5.41 14.52
CA LEU A 65 12.67 -5.70 13.15
C LEU A 65 11.81 -6.95 13.06
N HIS A 66 12.22 -8.03 13.72
CA HIS A 66 11.41 -9.25 13.76
C HIS A 66 10.01 -9.00 14.35
N GLN A 67 9.91 -8.25 15.45
CA GLN A 67 8.63 -7.88 16.04
C GLN A 67 7.77 -7.03 15.10
N ALA A 68 8.39 -6.11 14.33
CA ALA A 68 7.68 -5.30 13.36
C ALA A 68 7.13 -6.15 12.20
N HIS A 69 7.94 -7.06 11.64
CA HIS A 69 7.50 -7.99 10.60
C HIS A 69 6.33 -8.87 11.09
N GLN A 70 6.44 -9.43 12.30
CA GLN A 70 5.36 -10.24 12.88
C GLN A 70 4.08 -9.44 13.08
N ALA A 71 4.17 -8.22 13.63
CA ALA A 71 3.00 -7.38 13.86
C ALA A 71 2.27 -6.99 12.56
N PHE A 72 3.03 -6.76 11.48
CA PHE A 72 2.42 -6.46 10.18
C PHE A 72 1.87 -7.73 9.50
N ALA A 73 2.51 -8.88 9.64
CA ALA A 73 1.95 -10.15 9.20
C ALA A 73 0.60 -10.41 9.88
N ASP A 74 0.53 -10.27 11.20
CA ASP A 74 -0.73 -10.41 11.97
C ASP A 74 -1.80 -9.39 11.51
N LEU A 75 -1.39 -8.14 11.20
CA LEU A 75 -2.31 -7.08 10.76
C LEU A 75 -2.96 -7.39 9.42
N VAL A 76 -2.22 -7.98 8.47
CA VAL A 76 -2.71 -8.25 7.11
C VAL A 76 -3.14 -9.71 6.91
N GLY A 77 -3.04 -10.55 7.94
CA GLY A 77 -3.37 -11.97 7.86
C GLY A 77 -2.34 -12.82 7.10
N ALA A 78 -1.12 -12.31 6.90
CA ALA A 78 -0.05 -13.07 6.25
C ALA A 78 0.39 -14.26 7.10
N THR A 79 0.79 -15.35 6.46
CA THR A 79 1.14 -16.59 7.15
C THR A 79 2.58 -16.60 7.66
N ASP A 80 3.45 -15.79 7.06
CA ASP A 80 4.87 -15.72 7.38
C ASP A 80 5.32 -14.25 7.50
N PRO A 81 6.04 -13.85 8.57
CA PRO A 81 6.64 -12.53 8.69
C PRO A 81 7.59 -12.16 7.53
N ASP A 82 8.19 -13.13 6.86
CA ASP A 82 9.07 -12.91 5.71
C ASP A 82 8.30 -12.45 4.46
N GLU A 83 6.97 -12.53 4.45
CA GLU A 83 6.11 -11.93 3.41
C GLU A 83 6.00 -10.41 3.54
N ILE A 84 6.44 -9.83 4.67
CA ILE A 84 6.38 -8.39 4.93
C ILE A 84 7.69 -7.73 4.49
N VAL A 85 7.58 -6.69 3.67
CA VAL A 85 8.72 -5.88 3.23
C VAL A 85 8.52 -4.43 3.64
N PHE A 86 9.46 -3.88 4.39
CA PHE A 86 9.45 -2.48 4.77
C PHE A 86 10.21 -1.61 3.78
N GLY A 87 9.71 -0.38 3.58
CA GLY A 87 10.36 0.65 2.78
C GLY A 87 10.01 2.05 3.27
N GLN A 88 10.56 3.07 2.62
CA GLN A 88 10.38 4.46 3.04
C GLN A 88 8.92 4.93 2.91
N ASN A 89 8.24 4.51 1.85
CA ASN A 89 6.86 4.82 1.54
C ASN A 89 6.36 3.89 0.42
N MET A 90 5.03 3.88 0.21
CA MET A 90 4.40 3.05 -0.83
C MET A 90 4.96 3.35 -2.23
N THR A 91 5.12 4.62 -2.60
CA THR A 91 5.62 5.01 -3.93
C THR A 91 6.99 4.39 -4.23
N SER A 92 7.94 4.51 -3.30
CA SER A 92 9.28 3.92 -3.46
C SER A 92 9.26 2.40 -3.52
N LEU A 93 8.39 1.76 -2.70
CA LEU A 93 8.20 0.31 -2.73
C LEU A 93 7.61 -0.14 -4.07
N THR A 94 6.59 0.55 -4.60
CA THR A 94 5.98 0.21 -5.89
C THR A 94 6.99 0.36 -7.02
N TYR A 95 7.83 1.42 -7.01
CA TYR A 95 8.91 1.58 -7.99
C TYR A 95 9.95 0.45 -7.91
N ALA A 96 10.36 0.03 -6.73
CA ALA A 96 11.31 -1.07 -6.56
C ALA A 96 10.69 -2.41 -7.00
N PHE A 97 9.45 -2.67 -6.57
CA PHE A 97 8.76 -3.92 -6.85
C PHE A 97 8.38 -4.04 -8.34
N SER A 98 7.91 -2.96 -8.97
CA SER A 98 7.56 -2.98 -10.41
C SER A 98 8.75 -3.35 -11.29
N ARG A 99 9.95 -2.82 -10.99
CA ARG A 99 11.17 -3.18 -11.73
C ARG A 99 11.57 -4.63 -11.51
N SER A 100 11.41 -5.15 -10.31
CA SER A 100 11.70 -6.55 -9.99
C SER A 100 10.74 -7.49 -10.69
N LEU A 101 9.43 -7.19 -10.63
CA LEU A 101 8.39 -8.01 -11.24
C LEU A 101 8.47 -7.97 -12.76
N ALA A 102 8.78 -6.83 -13.38
CA ALA A 102 8.88 -6.66 -14.82
C ALA A 102 9.93 -7.55 -15.47
N ASN A 103 10.96 -7.98 -14.74
CA ASN A 103 11.94 -8.96 -15.22
C ASN A 103 11.32 -10.33 -15.54
N THR A 104 10.10 -10.60 -15.11
CA THR A 104 9.36 -11.84 -15.42
C THR A 104 8.47 -11.71 -16.65
N TRP A 105 8.33 -10.50 -17.21
CA TRP A 105 7.47 -10.23 -18.36
C TRP A 105 8.19 -10.43 -19.69
N ASN A 106 7.39 -10.64 -20.74
CA ASN A 106 7.87 -10.76 -22.10
C ASN A 106 7.25 -9.70 -23.00
N ALA A 107 7.94 -9.33 -24.06
CA ALA A 107 7.40 -8.43 -25.08
C ALA A 107 6.04 -8.94 -25.59
N GLY A 108 5.05 -8.06 -25.63
CA GLY A 108 3.68 -8.38 -26.00
C GLY A 108 2.78 -8.89 -24.88
N ASP A 109 3.28 -9.05 -23.66
CA ASP A 109 2.46 -9.17 -22.46
C ASP A 109 1.66 -7.88 -22.21
N GLU A 110 0.69 -7.95 -21.31
CA GLU A 110 -0.18 -6.83 -20.97
C GLU A 110 -0.24 -6.66 -19.45
N ILE A 111 -0.32 -5.40 -19.01
CA ILE A 111 -0.70 -5.05 -17.63
C ILE A 111 -1.92 -4.13 -17.64
N ILE A 112 -2.67 -4.15 -16.55
CA ILE A 112 -3.86 -3.33 -16.37
C ILE A 112 -3.63 -2.36 -15.22
N VAL A 113 -3.92 -1.08 -15.47
CA VAL A 113 -3.98 -0.01 -14.47
C VAL A 113 -5.33 0.67 -14.53
N THR A 114 -5.72 1.44 -13.51
CA THR A 114 -7.03 2.10 -13.51
C THR A 114 -6.91 3.62 -13.50
N ALA A 115 -7.88 4.30 -14.09
CA ALA A 115 -7.98 5.76 -14.07
C ALA A 115 -8.44 6.32 -12.71
N LEU A 116 -8.83 5.46 -11.77
CA LEU A 116 -9.27 5.83 -10.42
C LEU A 116 -8.13 5.80 -9.39
N ASP A 117 -6.99 5.22 -9.75
CA ASP A 117 -5.86 5.03 -8.85
C ASP A 117 -5.03 6.31 -8.63
N HIS A 118 -4.34 6.35 -7.51
CA HIS A 118 -3.30 7.32 -7.27
C HIS A 118 -2.10 7.07 -8.21
N ASP A 119 -1.42 8.12 -8.65
CA ASP A 119 -0.29 8.03 -9.59
C ASP A 119 0.84 7.10 -9.12
N ALA A 120 1.05 6.97 -7.82
CA ALA A 120 2.01 6.03 -7.24
C ALA A 120 1.70 4.55 -7.54
N ASN A 121 0.45 4.22 -7.89
CA ASN A 121 0.02 2.90 -8.35
C ASN A 121 -0.19 2.84 -9.88
N ILE A 122 0.26 3.83 -10.61
CA ILE A 122 0.17 3.92 -12.08
C ILE A 122 1.56 4.06 -12.69
N SER A 123 2.23 5.20 -12.42
CA SER A 123 3.49 5.56 -13.08
C SER A 123 4.59 4.51 -12.98
N PRO A 124 4.81 3.83 -11.83
CA PRO A 124 5.84 2.79 -11.73
C PRO A 124 5.59 1.63 -12.69
N TRP A 125 4.32 1.22 -12.83
CA TRP A 125 3.91 0.13 -13.70
C TRP A 125 4.00 0.50 -15.18
N VAL A 126 3.56 1.71 -15.53
CA VAL A 126 3.65 2.23 -16.91
C VAL A 126 5.10 2.33 -17.37
N GLN A 127 6.00 2.83 -16.50
CA GLN A 127 7.42 2.91 -16.82
C GLN A 127 8.06 1.52 -16.97
N ALA A 128 7.78 0.61 -16.02
CA ALA A 128 8.29 -0.75 -16.11
C ALA A 128 7.78 -1.49 -17.36
N ALA A 129 6.54 -1.28 -17.75
CA ALA A 129 5.95 -1.85 -18.96
C ALA A 129 6.64 -1.33 -20.24
N ALA A 130 6.94 -0.02 -20.29
CA ALA A 130 7.65 0.59 -21.41
C ALA A 130 9.07 0.04 -21.57
N ASP A 131 9.77 -0.21 -20.46
CA ASP A 131 11.13 -0.76 -20.46
C ASP A 131 11.19 -2.23 -20.97
N HIS A 132 10.05 -2.93 -21.02
CA HIS A 132 9.94 -4.36 -21.37
C HIS A 132 9.04 -4.64 -22.58
N ASP A 133 8.65 -3.63 -23.36
CA ASP A 133 7.71 -3.75 -24.50
C ASP A 133 6.37 -4.42 -24.13
N VAL A 134 5.87 -4.12 -22.92
CA VAL A 134 4.60 -4.60 -22.38
C VAL A 134 3.51 -3.56 -22.62
N THR A 135 2.33 -4.01 -23.03
CA THR A 135 1.21 -3.11 -23.32
C THR A 135 0.46 -2.75 -22.03
N VAL A 136 0.27 -1.45 -21.80
CA VAL A 136 -0.57 -0.96 -20.69
C VAL A 136 -2.02 -0.83 -21.16
N ARG A 137 -2.93 -1.48 -20.47
CA ARG A 137 -4.40 -1.35 -20.63
C ARG A 137 -4.96 -0.52 -19.48
N TRP A 138 -5.88 0.37 -19.83
CA TRP A 138 -6.53 1.26 -18.86
C TRP A 138 -7.96 0.84 -18.61
N ILE A 139 -8.37 0.84 -17.35
CA ILE A 139 -9.76 0.66 -16.95
C ILE A 139 -10.29 1.98 -16.40
N ASP A 140 -11.40 2.44 -16.97
CA ASP A 140 -12.07 3.65 -16.54
C ASP A 140 -12.99 3.40 -15.34
N PHE A 141 -13.54 4.47 -14.82
CA PHE A 141 -14.59 4.46 -13.80
C PHE A 141 -15.88 5.06 -14.37
N LYS A 142 -17.01 4.66 -13.81
CA LYS A 142 -18.33 5.17 -14.19
C LYS A 142 -18.51 6.59 -13.65
N SER A 143 -18.72 7.56 -14.50
CA SER A 143 -18.89 8.97 -14.11
C SER A 143 -20.14 9.25 -13.28
N THR A 144 -21.09 8.31 -13.22
CA THR A 144 -22.34 8.43 -12.47
C THR A 144 -22.17 8.24 -10.97
N ASP A 145 -21.22 7.38 -10.55
CA ASP A 145 -21.05 6.98 -9.16
C ASP A 145 -19.58 6.78 -8.74
N TYR A 146 -18.67 7.04 -9.69
CA TYR A 146 -17.22 6.87 -9.52
C TYR A 146 -16.78 5.45 -9.13
N THR A 147 -17.56 4.43 -9.45
CA THR A 147 -17.16 3.04 -9.31
C THR A 147 -16.30 2.59 -10.50
N LEU A 148 -15.36 1.67 -10.26
CA LEU A 148 -14.54 1.10 -11.32
C LEU A 148 -15.41 0.32 -12.30
N ASP A 149 -15.14 0.43 -13.62
CA ASP A 149 -15.87 -0.31 -14.65
C ASP A 149 -15.42 -1.77 -14.72
N LEU A 150 -16.07 -2.63 -13.97
CA LEU A 150 -15.76 -4.06 -13.93
C LEU A 150 -16.13 -4.81 -15.22
N ASP A 151 -17.07 -4.31 -16.00
CA ASP A 151 -17.42 -4.90 -17.28
C ASP A 151 -16.31 -4.65 -18.30
N GLN A 152 -15.73 -3.43 -18.27
CA GLN A 152 -14.54 -3.12 -19.05
C GLN A 152 -13.33 -3.96 -18.58
N LEU A 153 -13.14 -4.13 -17.27
CA LEU A 153 -12.07 -5.01 -16.74
C LEU A 153 -12.24 -6.43 -17.28
N ALA A 154 -13.45 -7.00 -17.19
CA ALA A 154 -13.74 -8.34 -17.67
C ALA A 154 -13.44 -8.50 -19.16
N ALA A 155 -13.78 -7.51 -19.98
CA ALA A 155 -13.54 -7.51 -21.41
C ALA A 155 -12.05 -7.31 -21.79
N THR A 156 -11.26 -6.69 -20.90
CA THR A 156 -9.85 -6.37 -21.13
C THR A 156 -8.92 -7.51 -20.73
N LEU A 157 -9.30 -8.31 -19.71
CA LEU A 157 -8.50 -9.43 -19.24
C LEU A 157 -8.30 -10.48 -20.32
N SER A 158 -7.06 -10.93 -20.49
CA SER A 158 -6.66 -11.92 -21.50
C SER A 158 -5.57 -12.87 -20.95
N ALA A 159 -5.23 -13.91 -21.70
CA ALA A 159 -4.10 -14.80 -21.37
C ALA A 159 -2.73 -14.09 -21.40
N LYS A 160 -2.66 -12.86 -21.94
CA LYS A 160 -1.46 -12.02 -21.94
C LYS A 160 -1.37 -11.11 -20.71
N THR A 161 -2.44 -10.97 -19.95
CA THR A 161 -2.45 -10.12 -18.75
C THR A 161 -1.56 -10.74 -17.68
N ARG A 162 -0.57 -9.99 -17.21
CA ARG A 162 0.37 -10.41 -16.15
C ARG A 162 0.06 -9.78 -14.82
N LEU A 163 -0.49 -8.56 -14.83
CA LEU A 163 -0.74 -7.78 -13.63
C LEU A 163 -2.01 -6.94 -13.78
N VAL A 164 -2.77 -6.85 -12.70
CA VAL A 164 -3.80 -5.82 -12.49
C VAL A 164 -3.36 -5.00 -11.27
N ALA A 165 -3.04 -3.73 -11.45
CA ALA A 165 -2.75 -2.80 -10.36
C ALA A 165 -4.02 -1.97 -10.08
N VAL A 166 -4.49 -2.02 -8.83
CA VAL A 166 -5.75 -1.37 -8.42
C VAL A 166 -5.72 -0.97 -6.95
N GLY A 167 -6.26 0.21 -6.63
CA GLY A 167 -6.44 0.67 -5.25
C GLY A 167 -7.59 -0.04 -4.54
N CYS A 168 -7.42 -0.35 -3.27
CA CYS A 168 -8.52 -0.86 -2.43
C CYS A 168 -9.60 0.23 -2.21
N ALA A 169 -9.17 1.49 -2.05
CA ALA A 169 -10.04 2.65 -1.92
C ALA A 169 -9.42 3.87 -2.59
N SER A 170 -10.25 4.67 -3.25
CA SER A 170 -9.79 5.88 -3.93
C SER A 170 -9.50 7.00 -2.93
N ASN A 171 -8.33 7.62 -3.04
CA ASN A 171 -7.96 8.81 -2.27
C ASN A 171 -8.73 10.07 -2.70
N ALA A 172 -9.32 10.08 -3.89
CA ALA A 172 -10.05 11.22 -4.43
C ALA A 172 -11.55 11.15 -4.15
N THR A 173 -12.17 9.96 -4.30
CA THR A 173 -13.62 9.80 -4.20
C THR A 173 -14.07 9.09 -2.92
N GLY A 174 -13.16 8.39 -2.22
CA GLY A 174 -13.49 7.56 -1.07
C GLY A 174 -14.21 6.25 -1.44
N GLY A 175 -14.41 5.98 -2.72
CA GLY A 175 -15.02 4.75 -3.22
C GLY A 175 -14.14 3.54 -2.87
N ILE A 176 -14.76 2.46 -2.39
CA ILE A 176 -14.09 1.19 -2.07
C ILE A 176 -14.30 0.23 -3.24
N ASN A 177 -13.21 -0.28 -3.80
CA ASN A 177 -13.26 -1.23 -4.90
C ASN A 177 -13.54 -2.66 -4.38
N PRO A 178 -14.28 -3.49 -5.14
CA PRO A 178 -14.57 -4.88 -4.78
C PRO A 178 -13.35 -5.78 -5.09
N VAL A 179 -12.26 -5.60 -4.33
CA VAL A 179 -10.96 -6.23 -4.59
C VAL A 179 -11.02 -7.75 -4.68
N LYS A 180 -11.83 -8.40 -3.85
CA LYS A 180 -12.01 -9.86 -3.91
C LYS A 180 -12.56 -10.33 -5.26
N GLN A 181 -13.50 -9.57 -5.84
CA GLN A 181 -14.05 -9.87 -7.17
C GLN A 181 -12.98 -9.62 -8.24
N ILE A 182 -12.25 -8.52 -8.16
CA ILE A 182 -11.17 -8.17 -9.10
C ILE A 182 -10.07 -9.24 -9.08
N CYS A 183 -9.61 -9.66 -7.89
CA CYS A 183 -8.66 -10.75 -7.74
C CYS A 183 -9.17 -12.04 -8.39
N GLY A 184 -10.43 -12.42 -8.13
CA GLY A 184 -11.03 -13.61 -8.72
C GLY A 184 -11.14 -13.54 -10.26
N MET A 185 -11.31 -12.36 -10.83
CA MET A 185 -11.30 -12.15 -12.28
C MET A 185 -9.89 -12.28 -12.85
N ALA A 186 -8.91 -11.59 -12.27
CA ALA A 186 -7.51 -11.60 -12.70
C ALA A 186 -6.88 -13.00 -12.60
N HIS A 187 -7.07 -13.68 -11.49
CA HIS A 187 -6.50 -15.02 -11.25
C HIS A 187 -7.02 -16.08 -12.23
N LYS A 188 -8.25 -15.97 -12.73
CA LYS A 188 -8.78 -16.84 -13.80
C LYS A 188 -7.98 -16.75 -15.10
N HIS A 189 -7.29 -15.63 -15.32
CA HIS A 189 -6.42 -15.41 -16.48
C HIS A 189 -4.93 -15.62 -16.16
N GLY A 190 -4.60 -16.05 -14.93
CA GLY A 190 -3.23 -16.22 -14.48
C GLY A 190 -2.48 -14.92 -14.16
N ALA A 191 -3.21 -13.79 -14.08
CA ALA A 191 -2.65 -12.49 -13.76
C ALA A 191 -2.51 -12.31 -12.23
N LEU A 192 -1.42 -11.67 -11.81
CA LEU A 192 -1.25 -11.20 -10.43
C LEU A 192 -2.12 -9.95 -10.19
N VAL A 193 -2.41 -9.66 -8.93
CA VAL A 193 -3.06 -8.40 -8.54
C VAL A 193 -2.18 -7.67 -7.54
N TYR A 194 -1.88 -6.41 -7.82
CA TYR A 194 -1.21 -5.50 -6.90
C TYR A 194 -2.23 -4.54 -6.31
N LEU A 195 -2.41 -4.61 -5.00
CA LEU A 195 -3.39 -3.80 -4.27
C LEU A 195 -2.70 -2.61 -3.57
N ASP A 196 -3.06 -1.39 -3.94
CA ASP A 196 -2.74 -0.21 -3.15
C ASP A 196 -3.78 -0.05 -2.03
N ALA A 197 -3.34 -0.30 -0.80
CA ALA A 197 -4.19 -0.22 0.39
C ALA A 197 -3.87 0.99 1.29
N VAL A 198 -3.11 1.97 0.82
CA VAL A 198 -2.70 3.14 1.61
C VAL A 198 -3.90 3.83 2.24
N HIS A 199 -4.97 4.02 1.47
CA HIS A 199 -6.20 4.63 1.96
C HIS A 199 -7.11 3.69 2.73
N PHE A 200 -7.11 2.41 2.37
CA PHE A 200 -7.98 1.41 3.00
C PHE A 200 -7.43 0.93 4.33
N GLY A 201 -6.12 0.72 4.43
CA GLY A 201 -5.46 0.09 5.58
C GLY A 201 -5.81 0.70 6.95
N PRO A 202 -5.91 2.04 7.11
CA PRO A 202 -6.32 2.65 8.38
C PRO A 202 -7.79 2.46 8.74
N HIS A 203 -8.64 2.03 7.81
CA HIS A 203 -10.09 2.00 7.94
C HIS A 203 -10.69 0.60 7.96
N GLY A 204 -9.96 -0.40 7.49
CA GLY A 204 -10.45 -1.78 7.41
C GLY A 204 -9.36 -2.82 7.62
N LEU A 205 -9.75 -3.96 8.17
CA LEU A 205 -8.84 -5.11 8.23
C LEU A 205 -8.65 -5.67 6.83
N MET A 206 -7.42 -6.04 6.54
CA MET A 206 -7.04 -6.76 5.32
C MET A 206 -6.78 -8.22 5.68
N ASP A 207 -7.08 -9.09 4.73
CA ASP A 207 -6.75 -10.51 4.78
C ASP A 207 -6.18 -10.88 3.40
N VAL A 208 -4.90 -11.22 3.38
CA VAL A 208 -4.16 -11.49 2.14
C VAL A 208 -4.08 -12.98 1.79
N VAL A 209 -4.72 -13.84 2.59
CA VAL A 209 -4.81 -15.30 2.39
C VAL A 209 -6.12 -15.72 1.76
#